data_06248f5b96d4e6d317ead2f36a9e3ee7
#
_entry.id   06248f5b96d4e6d317ead2f36a9e3ee7
#
_cell.length_a   1.000
_cell.length_b   1.000
_cell.length_c   1.000
_cell.angle_alpha   90.00
_cell.angle_beta   90.00
_cell.angle_gamma   90.00
#
_symmetry.space_group_name_H-M   'P 1'
#
loop_
_entity.id
_entity.type
_entity.pdbx_description
1 polymer ?
#
loop_
_entity_poly.entity_id
_entity_poly.type
_entity_poly.pdbx_seq_one_letter_code
_entity_poly.pdbx_strand_id
1 'polypeptide(L)'
;MAAILFEDAISAEFTHIPFSGGGPSIIGLLGKQVDSAMNNAPEGVSNIEAGQLKMLAVFSEERYPSFPDVPTAKEQGLDLVLPQWRGVVCPPGTPDAVVQRLHDIFKQCIEDPIFVEKMKAMSVSPEYLNAADFGRFLLAEDARYEALVKAKGLGDRY
;
A
#
# COMPACT_ATOMS: atom_id res chain seq x y z
N MET A 1 0.17 -3.50 -10.50
CA MET A 1 -0.45 -4.64 -9.79
C MET A 1 -1.82 -4.25 -9.21
N ALA A 2 -1.93 -3.25 -8.31
CA ALA A 2 -3.22 -2.87 -7.71
C ALA A 2 -4.31 -2.59 -8.76
N ALA A 3 -3.99 -1.83 -9.81
CA ALA A 3 -4.93 -1.54 -10.89
C ALA A 3 -5.43 -2.80 -11.62
N ILE A 4 -4.55 -3.77 -11.87
CA ILE A 4 -4.91 -5.04 -12.52
C ILE A 4 -5.85 -5.87 -11.64
N LEU A 5 -5.58 -5.92 -10.33
CA LEU A 5 -6.47 -6.61 -9.39
C LEU A 5 -7.83 -5.92 -9.28
N PHE A 6 -7.85 -4.59 -9.37
CA PHE A 6 -9.10 -3.83 -9.38
C PHE A 6 -9.89 -4.07 -10.66
N GLU A 7 -9.25 -4.08 -11.85
CA GLU A 7 -9.89 -4.43 -13.12
C GLU A 7 -10.58 -5.80 -13.07
N ASP A 8 -9.88 -6.80 -12.52
CA ASP A 8 -10.45 -8.13 -12.34
C ASP A 8 -11.68 -8.11 -11.43
N ALA A 9 -11.58 -7.41 -10.30
CA ALA A 9 -12.66 -7.34 -9.33
C ALA A 9 -13.94 -6.69 -9.88
N ILE A 10 -13.79 -5.71 -10.81
CA ILE A 10 -14.94 -5.02 -11.42
C ILE A 10 -15.26 -5.51 -12.83
N SER A 11 -14.52 -6.49 -13.37
CA SER A 11 -14.66 -7.01 -14.74
C SER A 11 -14.62 -5.91 -15.80
N ALA A 12 -13.68 -4.99 -15.68
CA ALA A 12 -13.45 -3.88 -16.60
C ALA A 12 -11.98 -3.80 -17.03
N GLU A 13 -11.70 -3.08 -18.10
CA GLU A 13 -10.36 -2.82 -18.60
C GLU A 13 -10.10 -1.32 -18.63
N PHE A 14 -8.90 -0.90 -18.20
CA PHE A 14 -8.44 0.48 -18.23
C PHE A 14 -7.19 0.63 -19.10
N THR A 15 -7.00 1.82 -19.62
CA THR A 15 -5.72 2.20 -20.24
C THR A 15 -4.75 2.60 -19.13
N HIS A 16 -3.73 1.78 -18.90
CA HIS A 16 -2.72 2.05 -17.89
C HIS A 16 -1.67 3.04 -18.37
N ILE A 17 -1.52 4.14 -17.66
CA ILE A 17 -0.48 5.13 -17.89
C ILE A 17 0.49 5.10 -16.71
N PRO A 18 1.70 4.56 -16.87
CA PRO A 18 2.67 4.47 -15.79
C PRO A 18 3.30 5.83 -15.49
N PHE A 19 3.44 6.14 -14.21
CA PHE A 19 4.17 7.29 -13.69
C PHE A 19 5.39 6.82 -12.88
N SER A 20 6.38 7.67 -12.75
CA SER A 20 7.61 7.37 -12.00
C SER A 20 7.43 7.37 -10.46
N GLY A 21 6.22 7.54 -9.97
CA GLY A 21 5.86 7.52 -8.54
C GLY A 21 4.53 8.21 -8.26
N GLY A 22 4.12 8.23 -7.00
CA GLY A 22 2.83 8.79 -6.59
C GLY A 22 2.71 10.29 -6.81
N GLY A 23 3.75 11.09 -6.52
CA GLY A 23 3.74 12.52 -6.77
C GLY A 23 3.44 12.87 -8.24
N PRO A 24 4.20 12.36 -9.21
CA PRO A 24 3.90 12.53 -10.64
C PRO A 24 2.51 12.04 -11.04
N SER A 25 2.01 10.96 -10.45
CA SER A 25 0.66 10.45 -10.69
C SER A 25 -0.42 11.44 -10.22
N ILE A 26 -0.26 12.02 -9.03
CA ILE A 26 -1.15 13.07 -8.52
C ILE A 26 -1.15 14.31 -9.43
N ILE A 27 0.02 14.74 -9.90
CA ILE A 27 0.13 15.86 -10.85
C ILE A 27 -0.61 15.54 -12.15
N GLY A 28 -0.42 14.32 -12.68
CA GLY A 28 -1.13 13.85 -13.87
C GLY A 28 -2.65 13.85 -13.70
N LEU A 29 -3.14 13.44 -12.54
CA LEU A 29 -4.57 13.45 -12.21
C LEU A 29 -5.12 14.88 -12.09
N LEU A 30 -4.43 15.77 -11.38
CA LEU A 30 -4.79 17.19 -11.28
C LEU A 30 -4.76 17.89 -12.65
N GLY A 31 -3.80 17.52 -13.49
CA GLY A 31 -3.67 18.01 -14.87
C GLY A 31 -4.65 17.37 -15.87
N LYS A 32 -5.55 16.48 -15.42
CA LYS A 32 -6.52 15.76 -16.26
C LYS A 32 -5.86 14.93 -17.38
N GLN A 33 -4.65 14.46 -17.15
CA GLN A 33 -3.95 13.54 -18.06
C GLN A 33 -4.47 12.10 -17.90
N VAL A 34 -5.03 11.80 -16.72
CA VAL A 34 -5.69 10.54 -16.37
C VAL A 34 -6.98 10.85 -15.62
N ASP A 35 -7.96 9.94 -15.72
CA ASP A 35 -9.28 10.10 -15.10
C ASP A 35 -9.29 9.65 -13.63
N SER A 36 -8.41 8.72 -13.29
CA SER A 36 -8.25 8.18 -11.94
C SER A 36 -6.80 7.77 -11.68
N ALA A 37 -6.44 7.64 -10.41
CA ALA A 37 -5.12 7.17 -10.00
C ALA A 37 -5.23 6.27 -8.78
N MET A 38 -4.42 5.22 -8.73
CA MET A 38 -4.22 4.38 -7.56
C MET A 38 -2.93 4.77 -6.87
N ASN A 39 -3.06 5.39 -5.73
CA ASN A 39 -1.95 5.92 -4.96
C ASN A 39 -2.04 5.49 -3.49
N ASN A 40 -0.94 5.62 -2.78
CA ASN A 40 -0.96 5.49 -1.32
C ASN A 40 -1.59 6.73 -0.70
N ALA A 41 -2.37 6.55 0.36
CA ALA A 41 -3.08 7.65 1.00
C ALA A 41 -2.20 8.88 1.31
N PRO A 42 -0.98 8.75 1.87
CA PRO A 42 -0.14 9.91 2.19
C PRO A 42 0.22 10.81 1.00
N GLU A 43 0.22 10.25 -0.23
CA GLU A 43 0.67 10.98 -1.42
C GLU A 43 -0.32 12.04 -1.91
N GLY A 44 -1.62 11.90 -1.56
CA GLY A 44 -2.69 12.77 -2.02
C GLY A 44 -3.44 13.52 -0.91
N VAL A 45 -3.09 13.32 0.37
CA VAL A 45 -3.84 13.87 1.53
C VAL A 45 -4.09 15.36 1.38
N SER A 46 -3.05 16.16 1.16
CA SER A 46 -3.17 17.62 1.07
C SER A 46 -4.10 18.08 -0.06
N ASN A 47 -4.12 17.37 -1.19
CA ASN A 47 -4.99 17.69 -2.31
C ASN A 47 -6.43 17.26 -2.05
N ILE A 48 -6.63 16.17 -1.28
CA ILE A 48 -7.96 15.72 -0.85
C ILE A 48 -8.53 16.70 0.18
N GLU A 49 -7.75 17.10 1.18
CA GLU A 49 -8.14 18.11 2.18
C GLU A 49 -8.44 19.47 1.56
N ALA A 50 -7.71 19.86 0.51
CA ALA A 50 -7.96 21.07 -0.26
C ALA A 50 -9.17 20.94 -1.22
N GLY A 51 -9.84 19.78 -1.28
CA GLY A 51 -10.99 19.53 -2.17
C GLY A 51 -10.63 19.45 -3.66
N GLN A 52 -9.37 19.34 -3.99
CA GLN A 52 -8.89 19.23 -5.37
C GLN A 52 -9.00 17.80 -5.93
N LEU A 53 -8.96 16.81 -5.05
CA LEU A 53 -9.12 15.40 -5.36
C LEU A 53 -10.18 14.78 -4.46
N LYS A 54 -10.82 13.73 -4.95
CA LYS A 54 -11.77 12.92 -4.20
C LYS A 54 -11.24 11.50 -4.07
N MET A 55 -11.14 11.02 -2.83
CA MET A 55 -10.88 9.60 -2.56
C MET A 55 -12.20 8.84 -2.73
N LEU A 56 -12.20 7.79 -3.56
CA LEU A 56 -13.40 7.01 -3.90
C LEU A 56 -13.54 5.75 -3.06
N ALA A 57 -12.41 5.12 -2.73
CA ALA A 57 -12.35 3.93 -1.92
C ALA A 57 -10.95 3.76 -1.31
N VAL A 58 -10.87 2.98 -0.24
CA VAL A 58 -9.63 2.43 0.30
C VAL A 58 -9.63 0.90 0.18
N PHE A 59 -8.47 0.33 -0.13
CA PHE A 59 -8.29 -1.12 -0.30
C PHE A 59 -7.77 -1.79 0.99
N SER A 60 -8.26 -1.34 2.13
CA SER A 60 -7.97 -1.89 3.46
C SER A 60 -9.17 -2.66 4.01
N GLU A 61 -8.96 -3.46 5.05
CA GLU A 61 -10.05 -4.17 5.74
C GLU A 61 -11.03 -3.20 6.39
N GLU A 62 -10.51 -2.10 6.94
CA GLU A 62 -11.28 -1.06 7.62
C GLU A 62 -11.03 0.30 6.98
N ARG A 63 -11.96 1.24 7.18
CA ARG A 63 -11.79 2.63 6.74
C ARG A 63 -10.60 3.28 7.44
N TYR A 64 -9.93 4.19 6.76
CA TYR A 64 -8.87 4.97 7.40
C TYR A 64 -9.46 5.94 8.42
N PRO A 65 -8.93 5.97 9.65
CA PRO A 65 -9.40 6.89 10.68
C PRO A 65 -9.36 8.37 10.26
N SER A 66 -8.43 8.74 9.39
CA SER A 66 -8.30 10.10 8.85
C SER A 66 -9.32 10.41 7.74
N PHE A 67 -9.98 9.40 7.18
CA PHE A 67 -10.98 9.53 6.12
C PHE A 67 -12.19 8.63 6.41
N PRO A 68 -12.92 8.89 7.52
CA PRO A 68 -13.99 8.01 7.98
C PRO A 68 -15.18 7.94 7.00
N ASP A 69 -15.34 8.92 6.15
CA ASP A 69 -16.41 8.97 5.14
C ASP A 69 -16.06 8.22 3.85
N VAL A 70 -14.79 7.81 3.68
CA VAL A 70 -14.36 7.06 2.50
C VAL A 70 -14.58 5.56 2.74
N PRO A 71 -15.43 4.90 1.94
CA PRO A 71 -15.72 3.49 2.11
C PRO A 71 -14.52 2.61 1.71
N THR A 72 -14.46 1.41 2.26
CA THR A 72 -13.56 0.37 1.75
C THR A 72 -14.10 -0.23 0.44
N ALA A 73 -13.24 -0.89 -0.33
CA ALA A 73 -13.68 -1.65 -1.50
C ALA A 73 -14.68 -2.73 -1.12
N LYS A 74 -14.47 -3.40 0.02
CA LYS A 74 -15.40 -4.42 0.56
C LYS A 74 -16.79 -3.86 0.85
N GLU A 75 -16.89 -2.68 1.45
CA GLU A 75 -18.17 -2.02 1.71
C GLU A 75 -18.92 -1.66 0.42
N GLN A 76 -18.19 -1.53 -0.69
CA GLN A 76 -18.74 -1.30 -2.02
C GLN A 76 -19.00 -2.60 -2.81
N GLY A 77 -18.87 -3.77 -2.17
CA GLY A 77 -19.14 -5.08 -2.77
C GLY A 77 -17.96 -5.68 -3.53
N LEU A 78 -16.77 -5.11 -3.43
CA LEU A 78 -15.56 -5.65 -4.06
C LEU A 78 -14.70 -6.37 -3.01
N ASP A 79 -14.55 -7.68 -3.14
CA ASP A 79 -13.66 -8.46 -2.24
C ASP A 79 -12.19 -8.24 -2.63
N LEU A 80 -11.71 -7.02 -2.39
CA LEU A 80 -10.37 -6.58 -2.75
C LEU A 80 -9.70 -5.85 -1.57
N VAL A 81 -8.67 -6.49 -1.02
CA VAL A 81 -7.81 -5.92 0.02
C VAL A 81 -6.38 -5.96 -0.45
N LEU A 82 -5.74 -4.80 -0.45
CA LEU A 82 -4.37 -4.59 -0.91
C LEU A 82 -3.58 -3.87 0.20
N PRO A 83 -3.07 -4.61 1.19
CA PRO A 83 -2.31 -4.00 2.27
C PRO A 83 -1.03 -3.37 1.72
N GLN A 84 -0.75 -2.17 2.15
CA GLN A 84 0.52 -1.55 1.89
C GLN A 84 1.45 -1.80 3.07
N TRP A 85 2.54 -2.47 2.83
CA TRP A 85 3.51 -2.79 3.87
C TRP A 85 4.89 -2.17 3.61
N ARG A 86 5.65 -2.02 4.67
CA ARG A 86 7.06 -1.64 4.67
C ARG A 86 7.79 -2.57 5.62
N GLY A 87 9.01 -2.96 5.26
CA GLY A 87 9.80 -3.83 6.08
C GLY A 87 11.29 -3.56 5.94
N VAL A 88 12.06 -4.02 6.92
CA VAL A 88 13.51 -4.00 6.91
C VAL A 88 13.99 -5.44 6.77
N VAL A 89 14.91 -5.67 5.86
CA VAL A 89 15.51 -6.98 5.61
C VAL A 89 17.01 -6.92 5.83
N CYS A 90 17.59 -8.05 6.20
CA CYS A 90 19.02 -8.22 6.36
C CYS A 90 19.57 -9.14 5.25
N PRO A 91 20.85 -9.03 4.88
CA PRO A 91 21.49 -9.99 3.99
C PRO A 91 21.43 -11.41 4.54
N PRO A 92 21.40 -12.43 3.67
CA PRO A 92 21.52 -13.83 4.11
C PRO A 92 22.80 -14.05 4.93
N GLY A 93 22.69 -14.82 6.02
CA GLY A 93 23.79 -15.11 6.92
C GLY A 93 24.10 -14.02 7.96
N THR A 94 23.26 -12.99 8.07
CA THR A 94 23.34 -12.04 9.20
C THR A 94 23.15 -12.81 10.51
N PRO A 95 24.06 -12.69 11.50
CA PRO A 95 23.92 -13.39 12.77
C PRO A 95 22.62 -13.06 13.50
N ASP A 96 21.97 -14.07 14.09
CA ASP A 96 20.68 -13.91 14.81
C ASP A 96 20.70 -12.82 15.86
N ALA A 97 21.82 -12.67 16.59
CA ALA A 97 21.96 -11.61 17.60
C ALA A 97 21.89 -10.19 16.98
N VAL A 98 22.37 -10.02 15.73
CA VAL A 98 22.29 -8.75 15.02
C VAL A 98 20.84 -8.52 14.54
N VAL A 99 20.20 -9.54 13.99
CA VAL A 99 18.79 -9.48 13.57
C VAL A 99 17.90 -9.13 14.76
N GLN A 100 18.10 -9.80 15.91
CA GLN A 100 17.33 -9.52 17.11
C GLN A 100 17.57 -8.08 17.64
N ARG A 101 18.81 -7.62 17.59
CA ARG A 101 19.12 -6.24 18.02
C ARG A 101 18.46 -5.20 17.13
N LEU A 102 18.47 -5.39 15.81
CA LEU A 102 17.79 -4.52 14.86
C LEU A 102 16.28 -4.54 15.09
N HIS A 103 15.70 -5.74 15.23
CA HIS A 103 14.29 -5.91 15.56
C HIS A 103 13.89 -5.10 16.79
N ASP A 104 14.63 -5.21 17.90
CA ASP A 104 14.30 -4.51 19.14
C ASP A 104 14.36 -2.98 18.97
N ILE A 105 15.34 -2.48 18.21
CA ILE A 105 15.46 -1.05 17.89
C ILE A 105 14.26 -0.57 17.07
N PHE A 106 13.92 -1.27 15.99
CA PHE A 106 12.79 -0.89 15.14
C PHE A 106 11.46 -0.99 15.87
N LYS A 107 11.30 -2.00 16.75
CA LYS A 107 10.13 -2.12 17.60
C LYS A 107 9.97 -0.91 18.51
N GLN A 108 11.06 -0.50 19.20
CA GLN A 108 11.04 0.71 20.03
C GLN A 108 10.70 1.96 19.20
N CYS A 109 11.22 2.09 17.97
CA CYS A 109 10.90 3.21 17.10
C CYS A 109 9.42 3.26 16.72
N ILE A 110 8.80 2.11 16.42
CA ILE A 110 7.37 2.04 16.05
C ILE A 110 6.47 2.37 17.25
N GLU A 111 6.91 2.02 18.47
CA GLU A 111 6.19 2.30 19.71
C GLU A 111 6.44 3.72 20.25
N ASP A 112 7.39 4.47 19.67
CA ASP A 112 7.69 5.83 20.08
C ASP A 112 6.51 6.78 19.81
N PRO A 113 6.03 7.54 20.82
CA PRO A 113 4.88 8.44 20.66
C PRO A 113 5.05 9.46 19.53
N ILE A 114 6.27 9.97 19.30
CA ILE A 114 6.54 10.94 18.24
C ILE A 114 6.38 10.28 16.85
N PHE A 115 6.85 9.03 16.74
CA PHE A 115 6.67 8.25 15.52
C PHE A 115 5.18 8.00 15.25
N VAL A 116 4.44 7.53 16.26
CA VAL A 116 3.01 7.24 16.16
C VAL A 116 2.23 8.50 15.76
N GLU A 117 2.51 9.65 16.37
CA GLU A 117 1.87 10.91 16.02
C GLU A 117 2.14 11.33 14.56
N LYS A 118 3.40 11.22 14.12
CA LYS A 118 3.76 11.52 12.74
C LYS A 118 3.09 10.58 11.73
N MET A 119 3.02 9.28 12.02
CA MET A 119 2.32 8.32 11.16
C MET A 119 0.84 8.65 11.08
N LYS A 120 0.20 8.96 12.19
CA LYS A 120 -1.20 9.39 12.24
C LYS A 120 -1.44 10.66 11.42
N ALA A 121 -0.55 11.65 11.51
CA ALA A 121 -0.63 12.88 10.70
C ALA A 121 -0.50 12.61 9.20
N MET A 122 0.17 11.52 8.80
CA MET A 122 0.25 11.07 7.41
C MET A 122 -0.87 10.09 7.01
N SER A 123 -1.87 9.90 7.85
CA SER A 123 -2.97 8.93 7.65
C SER A 123 -2.48 7.48 7.49
N VAL A 124 -1.41 7.14 8.20
CA VAL A 124 -0.85 5.79 8.25
C VAL A 124 -1.05 5.21 9.64
N SER A 125 -1.60 4.01 9.71
CA SER A 125 -1.70 3.21 10.94
C SER A 125 -0.68 2.07 10.85
N PRO A 126 0.48 2.17 11.52
CA PRO A 126 1.47 1.11 11.46
C PRO A 126 0.99 -0.12 12.22
N GLU A 127 1.06 -1.27 11.57
CA GLU A 127 0.94 -2.58 12.19
C GLU A 127 2.33 -3.19 12.33
N TYR A 128 2.60 -3.76 13.49
CA TYR A 128 3.89 -4.38 13.77
C TYR A 128 3.82 -5.88 13.54
N LEU A 129 4.79 -6.40 12.78
CA LEU A 129 5.08 -7.81 12.66
C LEU A 129 6.51 -8.08 13.13
N ASN A 130 6.71 -9.09 13.98
CA ASN A 130 8.04 -9.57 14.31
C ASN A 130 8.71 -10.28 13.11
N ALA A 131 10.01 -10.57 13.19
CA ALA A 131 10.78 -11.12 12.08
C ALA A 131 10.20 -12.43 11.53
N ALA A 132 9.71 -13.32 12.39
CA ALA A 132 9.14 -14.60 11.96
C ALA A 132 7.78 -14.42 11.26
N ASP A 133 6.91 -13.57 11.81
CA ASP A 133 5.61 -13.26 11.24
C ASP A 133 5.75 -12.49 9.93
N PHE A 134 6.65 -11.52 9.88
CA PHE A 134 6.95 -10.77 8.67
C PHE A 134 7.52 -11.68 7.58
N GLY A 135 8.40 -12.63 7.93
CA GLY A 135 8.89 -13.64 6.98
C GLY A 135 7.78 -14.50 6.38
N ARG A 136 6.82 -14.96 7.21
CA ARG A 136 5.65 -15.71 6.72
C ARG A 136 4.75 -14.85 5.82
N PHE A 137 4.53 -13.60 6.20
CA PHE A 137 3.79 -12.64 5.40
C PHE A 137 4.43 -12.43 4.03
N LEU A 138 5.76 -12.20 3.97
CA LEU A 138 6.47 -12.02 2.71
C LEU A 138 6.35 -13.22 1.78
N LEU A 139 6.48 -14.43 2.31
CA LEU A 139 6.33 -15.66 1.50
C LEU A 139 4.90 -15.81 0.95
N ALA A 140 3.90 -15.44 1.71
CA ALA A 140 2.50 -15.45 1.26
C ALA A 140 2.24 -14.40 0.17
N GLU A 141 2.76 -13.18 0.33
CA GLU A 141 2.64 -12.12 -0.67
C GLU A 141 3.41 -12.48 -1.96
N ASP A 142 4.61 -13.05 -1.84
CA ASP A 142 5.41 -13.50 -2.99
C ASP A 142 4.62 -14.52 -3.82
N ALA A 143 4.10 -15.57 -3.18
CA ALA A 143 3.28 -16.58 -3.84
C ALA A 143 2.01 -16.00 -4.51
N ARG A 144 1.37 -15.04 -3.84
CA ARG A 144 0.19 -14.33 -4.37
C ARG A 144 0.55 -13.53 -5.63
N TYR A 145 1.64 -12.76 -5.59
CA TYR A 145 2.06 -11.97 -6.74
C TYR A 145 2.60 -12.84 -7.87
N GLU A 146 3.32 -13.92 -7.58
CA GLU A 146 3.77 -14.88 -8.58
C GLU A 146 2.57 -15.50 -9.34
N ALA A 147 1.55 -15.92 -8.61
CA ALA A 147 0.32 -16.45 -9.23
C ALA A 147 -0.36 -15.42 -10.14
N LEU A 148 -0.44 -14.16 -9.70
CA LEU A 148 -1.02 -13.06 -10.50
C LEU A 148 -0.21 -12.78 -11.76
N VAL A 149 1.13 -12.69 -11.63
CA VAL A 149 2.04 -12.47 -12.76
C VAL A 149 1.89 -13.56 -13.81
N LYS A 150 1.82 -14.82 -13.38
CA LYS A 150 1.60 -15.97 -14.27
C LYS A 150 0.23 -15.92 -14.95
N ALA A 151 -0.83 -15.69 -14.17
CA ALA A 151 -2.20 -15.64 -14.69
C ALA A 151 -2.41 -14.53 -15.72
N LYS A 152 -1.68 -13.42 -15.60
CA LYS A 152 -1.80 -12.24 -16.50
C LYS A 152 -0.75 -12.19 -17.60
N GLY A 153 0.16 -13.15 -17.67
CA GLY A 153 1.25 -13.14 -18.66
C GLY A 153 2.17 -11.94 -18.55
N LEU A 154 2.40 -11.44 -17.33
CA LEU A 154 3.21 -10.24 -17.07
C LEU A 154 4.70 -10.56 -16.96
N GLY A 155 5.08 -11.83 -16.81
CA GLY A 155 6.46 -12.28 -16.57
C GLY A 155 7.46 -11.91 -17.69
N ASP A 156 6.98 -11.73 -18.90
CA ASP A 156 7.81 -11.42 -20.06
C ASP A 156 7.92 -9.92 -20.36
N ARG A 157 7.38 -9.07 -19.49
CA ARG A 157 7.33 -7.60 -19.70
C ARG A 157 8.34 -6.80 -18.87
N TYR A 158 9.12 -7.47 -18.01
CA TYR A 158 10.10 -6.82 -17.11
C TYR A 158 11.42 -7.57 -17.10
#